data_8317c854569e8fcbb881fb4ee325f7a2
#
_entry.id   8317c854569e8fcbb881fb4ee325f7a2
#
_cell.length_a   1.000
_cell.length_b   1.000
_cell.length_c   1.000
_cell.angle_alpha   90.00
_cell.angle_beta   90.00
_cell.angle_gamma   90.00
#
_symmetry.space_group_name_H-M   'P 1'
#
loop_
_entity.id
_entity.type
_entity.pdbx_description
1 polymer ?
#
loop_
_entity_poly.entity_id
_entity_poly.type
_entity_poly.pdbx_seq_one_letter_code
_entity_poly.pdbx_strand_id
1 'polypeptide(L)'
;MKDAKTLAYLNLFAVLGAIPYLCDLDREAAELIKNKSVSVGFAVKDGPEATLFFGSGKCRMAPGVDRCQVKLPFSSCEKFNGLIDGTVTPIPSKGFTKIGFLTGPFTKLTDRLTMFLKPDPAALEDPEFFRVSTTLMFHVIAEAIAQIANHDRVGMFSASNIVDGTAKLSIAGGPAAALCCRDHRMTAVHQAPEHYLSYMEFQNMALARALFDGNVNAIAAVGLGQVRIGGMIAQVDNINRILDRVAVYLA
;
A
#
# COMPACT_ATOMS: atom_id res chain seq x y z
N MET A 1 -1.49 -5.95 -19.49
CA MET A 1 -1.40 -7.25 -18.78
C MET A 1 -0.71 -6.98 -17.45
N LYS A 2 -1.21 -7.55 -16.34
CA LYS A 2 -0.56 -7.48 -15.02
C LYS A 2 0.63 -8.43 -15.01
N ASP A 3 1.81 -7.94 -14.63
CA ASP A 3 2.98 -8.79 -14.40
C ASP A 3 2.89 -9.40 -13.00
N ALA A 4 3.05 -10.72 -12.88
CA ALA A 4 2.85 -11.44 -11.63
C ALA A 4 3.89 -11.04 -10.56
N LYS A 5 5.12 -10.72 -10.96
CA LYS A 5 6.17 -10.29 -10.05
C LYS A 5 5.89 -8.90 -9.51
N THR A 6 5.55 -7.96 -10.36
CA THR A 6 5.13 -6.60 -9.96
C THR A 6 3.92 -6.65 -9.03
N LEU A 7 2.92 -7.49 -9.34
CA LEU A 7 1.75 -7.67 -8.48
C LEU A 7 2.14 -8.25 -7.11
N ALA A 8 3.11 -9.17 -7.04
CA ALA A 8 3.59 -9.71 -5.77
C ALA A 8 4.27 -8.64 -4.90
N TYR A 9 5.06 -7.73 -5.49
CA TYR A 9 5.62 -6.58 -4.77
C TYR A 9 4.52 -5.63 -4.26
N LEU A 10 3.53 -5.33 -5.08
CA LEU A 10 2.35 -4.55 -4.70
C LEU A 10 1.60 -5.19 -3.54
N ASN A 11 1.26 -6.47 -3.67
CA ASN A 11 0.51 -7.21 -2.66
C ASN A 11 1.26 -7.25 -1.32
N LEU A 12 2.59 -7.43 -1.34
CA LEU A 12 3.37 -7.50 -0.10
C LEU A 12 3.58 -6.12 0.53
N PHE A 13 4.07 -5.14 -0.24
CA PHE A 13 4.49 -3.87 0.34
C PHE A 13 3.38 -2.82 0.40
N ALA A 14 2.45 -2.80 -0.57
CA ALA A 14 1.34 -1.84 -0.53
C ALA A 14 0.12 -2.42 0.20
N VAL A 15 -0.38 -3.61 -0.17
CA VAL A 15 -1.59 -4.16 0.44
C VAL A 15 -1.31 -4.68 1.85
N LEU A 16 -0.43 -5.66 2.04
CA LEU A 16 -0.07 -6.15 3.39
C LEU A 16 0.73 -5.11 4.18
N GLY A 17 1.47 -4.24 3.50
CA GLY A 17 2.15 -3.07 4.08
C GLY A 17 1.21 -2.03 4.68
N ALA A 18 -0.08 -2.08 4.41
CA ALA A 18 -1.08 -1.23 5.05
C ALA A 18 -1.49 -1.74 6.45
N ILE A 19 -1.16 -2.99 6.83
CA ILE A 19 -1.50 -3.55 8.17
C ILE A 19 -0.94 -2.71 9.32
N PRO A 20 0.31 -2.20 9.30
CA PRO A 20 0.79 -1.27 10.33
C PRO A 20 -0.12 -0.07 10.51
N TYR A 21 -0.54 0.59 9.43
CA TYR A 21 -1.43 1.76 9.47
C TYR A 21 -2.84 1.39 9.92
N LEU A 22 -3.34 0.22 9.52
CA LEU A 22 -4.62 -0.30 10.02
C LEU A 22 -4.58 -0.44 11.55
N CYS A 23 -3.50 -1.00 12.13
CA CYS A 23 -3.35 -1.14 13.57
C CYS A 23 -3.25 0.21 14.31
N ASP A 24 -2.74 1.26 13.66
CA ASP A 24 -2.65 2.60 14.23
C ASP A 24 -3.97 3.39 14.10
N LEU A 25 -4.77 3.13 13.07
CA LEU A 25 -5.99 3.88 12.73
C LEU A 25 -7.25 3.23 13.28
N ASP A 26 -7.26 1.91 13.47
CA ASP A 26 -8.43 1.13 13.84
C ASP A 26 -8.22 0.39 15.17
N ARG A 27 -9.05 0.74 16.16
CA ARG A 27 -8.96 0.18 17.51
C ARG A 27 -9.19 -1.33 17.56
N GLU A 28 -10.11 -1.85 16.76
CA GLU A 28 -10.39 -3.28 16.76
C GLU A 28 -9.21 -4.08 16.18
N ALA A 29 -8.55 -3.57 15.13
CA ALA A 29 -7.32 -4.17 14.60
C ALA A 29 -6.21 -4.20 15.66
N ALA A 30 -6.02 -3.11 16.41
CA ALA A 30 -5.04 -3.04 17.49
C ALA A 30 -5.36 -4.05 18.62
N GLU A 31 -6.62 -4.19 19.01
CA GLU A 31 -7.04 -5.16 20.07
C GLU A 31 -6.80 -6.62 19.63
N LEU A 32 -6.96 -6.97 18.34
CA LEU A 32 -6.67 -8.33 17.83
C LEU A 32 -5.24 -8.79 18.10
N ILE A 33 -4.30 -7.83 18.15
CA ILE A 33 -2.86 -8.10 18.30
C ILE A 33 -2.27 -7.59 19.62
N LYS A 34 -3.07 -7.02 20.52
CA LYS A 34 -2.64 -6.37 21.76
C LYS A 34 -1.74 -7.26 22.64
N ASN A 35 -2.14 -8.52 22.82
CA ASN A 35 -1.42 -9.49 23.65
C ASN A 35 -0.63 -10.50 22.80
N LYS A 36 -0.26 -10.12 21.58
CA LYS A 36 0.51 -10.98 20.68
C LYS A 36 1.94 -10.47 20.55
N SER A 37 2.88 -11.41 20.53
CA SER A 37 4.27 -11.15 20.20
C SER A 37 4.69 -12.22 19.17
N VAL A 38 4.45 -11.89 17.89
CA VAL A 38 4.66 -12.81 16.77
C VAL A 38 5.21 -12.05 15.60
N SER A 39 6.06 -12.71 14.79
CA SER A 39 6.49 -12.18 13.50
C SER A 39 6.22 -13.19 12.40
N VAL A 40 5.63 -12.71 11.29
CA VAL A 40 5.24 -13.50 10.12
C VAL A 40 6.03 -13.01 8.92
N GLY A 41 6.89 -13.88 8.38
CA GLY A 41 7.70 -13.61 7.20
C GLY A 41 7.09 -14.26 5.97
N PHE A 42 7.02 -13.49 4.89
CA PHE A 42 6.59 -13.90 3.56
C PHE A 42 7.83 -14.00 2.68
N ALA A 43 8.12 -15.19 2.15
CA ALA A 43 9.26 -15.45 1.29
C ALA A 43 8.78 -15.94 -0.07
N VAL A 44 8.86 -15.09 -1.08
CA VAL A 44 8.43 -15.42 -2.44
C VAL A 44 9.65 -15.73 -3.29
N LYS A 45 9.72 -16.96 -3.83
CA LYS A 45 10.82 -17.34 -4.72
C LYS A 45 10.89 -16.42 -5.93
N ASP A 46 12.06 -15.86 -6.20
CA ASP A 46 12.33 -14.89 -7.28
C ASP A 46 11.46 -13.60 -7.19
N GLY A 47 10.92 -13.32 -6.00
CA GLY A 47 10.01 -12.23 -5.70
C GLY A 47 10.35 -11.47 -4.42
N PRO A 48 9.36 -10.78 -3.84
CA PRO A 48 9.57 -9.98 -2.63
C PRO A 48 9.69 -10.84 -1.37
N GLU A 49 10.42 -10.30 -0.38
CA GLU A 49 10.49 -10.85 0.97
C GLU A 49 10.28 -9.75 2.01
N ALA A 50 9.40 -9.97 2.97
CA ALA A 50 9.22 -9.08 4.11
C ALA A 50 8.67 -9.80 5.33
N THR A 51 8.86 -9.21 6.51
CA THR A 51 8.33 -9.69 7.77
C THR A 51 7.45 -8.65 8.44
N LEU A 52 6.24 -9.04 8.82
CA LEU A 52 5.36 -8.31 9.73
C LEU A 52 5.65 -8.70 11.18
N PHE A 53 5.94 -7.72 12.02
CA PHE A 53 6.20 -7.87 13.44
C PHE A 53 5.03 -7.31 14.24
N PHE A 54 4.42 -8.14 15.05
CA PHE A 54 3.27 -7.81 15.90
C PHE A 54 3.67 -7.78 17.36
N GLY A 55 3.31 -6.72 18.07
CA GLY A 55 3.59 -6.57 19.49
C GLY A 55 2.82 -5.41 20.12
N SER A 56 2.23 -5.65 21.30
CA SER A 56 1.57 -4.61 22.11
C SER A 56 0.54 -3.75 21.35
N GLY A 57 -0.26 -4.38 20.49
CA GLY A 57 -1.29 -3.69 19.68
C GLY A 57 -0.74 -2.93 18.48
N LYS A 58 0.55 -3.03 18.20
CA LYS A 58 1.22 -2.39 17.08
C LYS A 58 1.77 -3.40 16.09
N CYS A 59 1.88 -2.97 14.83
CA CYS A 59 2.51 -3.73 13.77
C CYS A 59 3.59 -2.87 13.09
N ARG A 60 4.64 -3.52 12.61
CA ARG A 60 5.60 -2.91 11.68
C ARG A 60 6.01 -3.92 10.61
N MET A 61 6.31 -3.45 9.43
CA MET A 61 6.90 -4.26 8.37
C MET A 61 8.39 -3.94 8.21
N ALA A 62 9.18 -4.96 7.89
CA ALA A 62 10.58 -4.79 7.50
C ALA A 62 10.92 -5.76 6.37
N PRO A 63 11.81 -5.38 5.44
CA PRO A 63 12.30 -6.26 4.38
C PRO A 63 12.99 -7.52 4.93
N GLY A 64 12.94 -8.62 4.16
CA GLY A 64 13.59 -9.90 4.49
C GLY A 64 12.83 -10.77 5.49
N VAL A 65 13.30 -12.01 5.67
CA VAL A 65 12.63 -13.04 6.48
C VAL A 65 13.54 -13.70 7.51
N ASP A 66 14.76 -13.21 7.71
CA ASP A 66 15.77 -13.83 8.58
C ASP A 66 15.34 -13.86 10.06
N ARG A 67 14.57 -12.87 10.50
CA ARG A 67 14.14 -12.69 11.89
C ARG A 67 12.69 -13.07 12.15
N CYS A 68 12.02 -13.76 11.22
CA CYS A 68 10.64 -14.18 11.41
C CYS A 68 10.53 -15.40 12.33
N GLN A 69 9.48 -15.43 13.15
CA GLN A 69 9.11 -16.60 13.96
C GLN A 69 8.30 -17.60 13.13
N VAL A 70 7.42 -17.12 12.26
CA VAL A 70 6.67 -17.92 11.30
C VAL A 70 7.14 -17.56 9.90
N LYS A 71 7.52 -18.55 9.08
CA LYS A 71 7.92 -18.36 7.69
C LYS A 71 6.90 -19.00 6.75
N LEU A 72 6.34 -18.19 5.86
CA LEU A 72 5.43 -18.60 4.80
C LEU A 72 6.17 -18.55 3.45
N PRO A 73 6.67 -19.70 2.96
CA PRO A 73 7.32 -19.76 1.67
C PRO A 73 6.30 -19.89 0.54
N PHE A 74 6.58 -19.22 -0.58
CA PHE A 74 5.81 -19.35 -1.82
C PHE A 74 6.74 -19.72 -2.96
N SER A 75 6.38 -20.74 -3.73
CA SER A 75 7.20 -21.26 -4.83
C SER A 75 7.21 -20.36 -6.05
N SER A 76 6.32 -19.37 -6.14
CA SER A 76 6.28 -18.36 -7.21
C SER A 76 5.46 -17.14 -6.80
N CYS A 77 5.59 -16.07 -7.59
CA CYS A 77 4.80 -14.85 -7.42
C CYS A 77 3.29 -15.09 -7.59
N GLU A 78 2.90 -15.97 -8.54
CA GLU A 78 1.49 -16.32 -8.77
C GLU A 78 0.87 -17.00 -7.53
N LYS A 79 1.62 -17.89 -6.87
CA LYS A 79 1.15 -18.53 -5.63
C LYS A 79 0.97 -17.54 -4.50
N PHE A 80 1.86 -16.56 -4.39
CA PHE A 80 1.71 -15.50 -3.40
C PHE A 80 0.52 -14.59 -3.73
N ASN A 81 0.34 -14.20 -4.99
CA ASN A 81 -0.82 -13.43 -5.41
C ASN A 81 -2.12 -14.18 -5.11
N GLY A 82 -2.16 -15.50 -5.35
CA GLY A 82 -3.29 -16.35 -5.01
C GLY A 82 -3.61 -16.40 -3.49
N LEU A 83 -2.65 -16.13 -2.60
CA LEU A 83 -2.94 -15.92 -1.18
C LEU A 83 -3.84 -14.69 -0.97
N ILE A 84 -3.50 -13.59 -1.63
CA ILE A 84 -4.25 -12.32 -1.50
C ILE A 84 -5.64 -12.45 -2.13
N ASP A 85 -5.75 -13.23 -3.22
CA ASP A 85 -7.03 -13.53 -3.89
C ASP A 85 -7.85 -14.62 -3.17
N GLY A 86 -7.34 -15.18 -2.05
CA GLY A 86 -8.01 -16.25 -1.29
C GLY A 86 -8.03 -17.61 -1.98
N THR A 87 -7.30 -17.81 -3.08
CA THR A 87 -7.24 -19.07 -3.86
C THR A 87 -6.13 -20.02 -3.42
N VAL A 88 -5.18 -19.53 -2.60
CA VAL A 88 -4.04 -20.29 -2.08
C VAL A 88 -3.99 -20.19 -0.56
N THR A 89 -3.93 -21.34 0.11
CA THR A 89 -3.68 -21.42 1.55
C THR A 89 -2.18 -21.66 1.80
N PRO A 90 -1.48 -20.76 2.52
CA PRO A 90 -0.06 -20.91 2.76
C PRO A 90 0.20 -21.97 3.83
N ILE A 91 1.26 -22.75 3.63
CA ILE A 91 1.76 -23.71 4.63
C ILE A 91 3.08 -23.17 5.20
N PRO A 92 3.16 -22.93 6.51
CA PRO A 92 4.38 -22.45 7.11
C PRO A 92 5.49 -23.50 7.03
N SER A 93 6.72 -23.08 6.73
CA SER A 93 7.91 -23.93 6.81
C SER A 93 8.60 -23.85 8.16
N LYS A 94 8.24 -22.84 8.99
CA LYS A 94 8.75 -22.60 10.34
C LYS A 94 7.63 -21.98 11.19
N GLY A 95 7.64 -22.27 12.49
CA GLY A 95 6.73 -21.64 13.46
C GLY A 95 5.36 -22.32 13.56
N PHE A 96 5.28 -23.63 13.39
CA PHE A 96 4.04 -24.42 13.50
C PHE A 96 3.28 -24.21 14.82
N THR A 97 3.97 -23.92 15.92
CA THR A 97 3.36 -23.62 17.22
C THR A 97 2.55 -22.30 17.23
N LYS A 98 2.72 -21.46 16.20
CA LYS A 98 2.03 -20.18 16.02
C LYS A 98 0.90 -20.23 14.99
N ILE A 99 0.53 -21.42 14.48
CA ILE A 99 -0.57 -21.58 13.51
C ILE A 99 -1.87 -20.94 14.03
N GLY A 100 -2.19 -21.07 15.30
CA GLY A 100 -3.36 -20.43 15.91
C GLY A 100 -3.38 -18.89 15.82
N PHE A 101 -2.20 -18.25 15.68
CA PHE A 101 -2.14 -16.82 15.35
C PHE A 101 -2.53 -16.57 13.90
N LEU A 102 -2.03 -17.38 12.96
CA LEU A 102 -2.34 -17.24 11.54
C LEU A 102 -3.83 -17.45 11.25
N THR A 103 -4.41 -18.54 11.76
CA THR A 103 -5.82 -18.91 11.51
C THR A 103 -6.84 -18.15 12.35
N GLY A 104 -6.39 -17.35 13.30
CA GLY A 104 -7.24 -16.54 14.16
C GLY A 104 -6.97 -15.05 14.02
N PRO A 105 -6.13 -14.45 14.88
CA PRO A 105 -5.91 -12.99 14.88
C PRO A 105 -5.44 -12.43 13.54
N PHE A 106 -4.53 -13.12 12.83
CA PHE A 106 -4.01 -12.65 11.56
C PHE A 106 -5.07 -12.68 10.45
N THR A 107 -5.86 -13.76 10.34
CA THR A 107 -6.98 -13.83 9.38
C THR A 107 -7.99 -12.71 9.64
N LYS A 108 -8.41 -12.52 10.90
CA LYS A 108 -9.33 -11.41 11.26
C LYS A 108 -8.76 -10.04 10.90
N LEU A 109 -7.45 -9.86 11.03
CA LEU A 109 -6.78 -8.60 10.68
C LEU A 109 -6.77 -8.37 9.17
N THR A 110 -6.52 -9.42 8.36
CA THR A 110 -6.58 -9.33 6.91
C THR A 110 -8.00 -9.17 6.38
N ASP A 111 -9.00 -9.80 7.00
CA ASP A 111 -10.41 -9.61 6.69
C ASP A 111 -10.83 -8.16 6.95
N ARG A 112 -10.37 -7.60 8.08
CA ARG A 112 -10.63 -6.21 8.43
C ARG A 112 -9.94 -5.23 7.48
N LEU A 113 -8.70 -5.52 7.06
CA LEU A 113 -8.02 -4.75 6.02
C LEU A 113 -8.82 -4.77 4.71
N THR A 114 -9.29 -5.95 4.30
CA THR A 114 -10.10 -6.10 3.08
C THR A 114 -11.39 -5.29 3.16
N MET A 115 -12.06 -5.29 4.32
CA MET A 115 -13.27 -4.50 4.55
C MET A 115 -13.03 -2.99 4.35
N PHE A 116 -11.87 -2.46 4.78
CA PHE A 116 -11.53 -1.05 4.59
C PHE A 116 -11.05 -0.73 3.17
N LEU A 117 -10.33 -1.66 2.51
CA LEU A 117 -9.82 -1.41 1.15
C LEU A 117 -10.86 -1.67 0.06
N LYS A 118 -11.82 -2.58 0.31
CA LYS A 118 -12.94 -2.92 -0.58
C LYS A 118 -14.27 -2.79 0.18
N PRO A 119 -14.64 -1.59 0.62
CA PRO A 119 -15.82 -1.39 1.47
C PRO A 119 -17.12 -1.60 0.72
N ASP A 120 -18.13 -2.04 1.45
CA ASP A 120 -19.51 -1.86 1.02
C ASP A 120 -19.82 -0.36 0.93
N PRO A 121 -20.48 0.12 -0.13
CA PRO A 121 -20.86 1.54 -0.26
C PRO A 121 -21.59 2.10 0.96
N ALA A 122 -22.46 1.31 1.61
CA ALA A 122 -23.18 1.72 2.81
C ALA A 122 -22.24 1.96 4.02
N ALA A 123 -21.13 1.23 4.10
CA ALA A 123 -20.16 1.43 5.18
C ALA A 123 -19.44 2.79 5.09
N LEU A 124 -19.34 3.36 3.90
CA LEU A 124 -18.73 4.67 3.66
C LEU A 124 -19.62 5.84 4.14
N GLU A 125 -20.86 5.59 4.53
CA GLU A 125 -21.73 6.60 5.14
C GLU A 125 -21.33 6.91 6.58
N ASP A 126 -20.65 5.98 7.27
CA ASP A 126 -20.05 6.24 8.59
C ASP A 126 -18.79 7.10 8.44
N PRO A 127 -18.74 8.30 9.08
CA PRO A 127 -17.62 9.24 8.89
C PRO A 127 -16.27 8.70 9.37
N GLU A 128 -16.27 7.90 10.43
CA GLU A 128 -15.02 7.33 10.97
C GLU A 128 -14.52 6.20 10.08
N PHE A 129 -15.40 5.31 9.64
CA PHE A 129 -15.08 4.28 8.67
C PHE A 129 -14.56 4.88 7.36
N PHE A 130 -15.24 5.92 6.84
CA PHE A 130 -14.83 6.64 5.64
C PHE A 130 -13.42 7.22 5.78
N ARG A 131 -13.14 7.88 6.92
CA ARG A 131 -11.82 8.45 7.22
C ARG A 131 -10.72 7.38 7.21
N VAL A 132 -10.93 6.29 7.94
CA VAL A 132 -9.95 5.19 8.03
C VAL A 132 -9.75 4.54 6.66
N SER A 133 -10.83 4.19 5.97
CA SER A 133 -10.81 3.55 4.65
C SER A 133 -10.07 4.39 3.62
N THR A 134 -10.39 5.68 3.52
CA THR A 134 -9.75 6.58 2.55
C THR A 134 -8.27 6.82 2.89
N THR A 135 -7.92 6.91 4.19
CA THR A 135 -6.53 7.06 4.63
C THR A 135 -5.71 5.80 4.30
N LEU A 136 -6.24 4.60 4.54
CA LEU A 136 -5.57 3.35 4.18
C LEU A 136 -5.38 3.22 2.68
N MET A 137 -6.41 3.54 1.89
CA MET A 137 -6.32 3.52 0.43
C MET A 137 -5.26 4.49 -0.08
N PHE A 138 -5.18 5.70 0.49
CA PHE A 138 -4.13 6.67 0.17
C PHE A 138 -2.72 6.09 0.41
N HIS A 139 -2.50 5.43 1.55
CA HIS A 139 -1.22 4.79 1.87
C HIS A 139 -0.90 3.64 0.91
N VAL A 140 -1.89 2.81 0.58
CA VAL A 140 -1.74 1.74 -0.42
C VAL A 140 -1.33 2.32 -1.77
N ILE A 141 -1.98 3.40 -2.23
CA ILE A 141 -1.68 4.05 -3.52
C ILE A 141 -0.27 4.65 -3.51
N ALA A 142 0.12 5.35 -2.45
CA ALA A 142 1.46 5.95 -2.34
C ALA A 142 2.56 4.88 -2.41
N GLU A 143 2.41 3.77 -1.68
CA GLU A 143 3.34 2.64 -1.76
C GLU A 143 3.29 1.94 -3.12
N ALA A 144 2.10 1.76 -3.69
CA ALA A 144 1.92 1.16 -5.01
C ALA A 144 2.64 1.95 -6.11
N ILE A 145 2.65 3.28 -6.04
CA ILE A 145 3.43 4.13 -6.97
C ILE A 145 4.91 3.75 -6.89
N ALA A 146 5.48 3.62 -5.68
CA ALA A 146 6.88 3.24 -5.50
C ALA A 146 7.16 1.82 -6.03
N GLN A 147 6.29 0.85 -5.76
CA GLN A 147 6.48 -0.52 -6.23
C GLN A 147 6.34 -0.63 -7.76
N ILE A 148 5.40 0.07 -8.37
CA ILE A 148 5.25 0.14 -9.84
C ILE A 148 6.45 0.83 -10.47
N ALA A 149 6.93 1.95 -9.91
CA ALA A 149 8.12 2.65 -10.37
C ALA A 149 9.36 1.75 -10.39
N ASN A 150 9.44 0.78 -9.47
CA ASN A 150 10.61 -0.08 -9.31
C ASN A 150 10.53 -1.42 -10.02
N HIS A 151 9.33 -1.91 -10.38
CA HIS A 151 9.12 -3.30 -10.82
C HIS A 151 8.29 -3.45 -12.10
N ASP A 152 7.37 -2.52 -12.42
CA ASP A 152 6.60 -2.56 -13.67
C ASP A 152 7.44 -1.97 -14.81
N ARG A 153 7.45 -2.62 -15.98
CA ARG A 153 8.25 -2.16 -17.13
C ARG A 153 7.92 -0.72 -17.56
N VAL A 154 6.64 -0.34 -17.57
CA VAL A 154 6.20 1.02 -17.91
C VAL A 154 6.51 1.98 -16.78
N GLY A 155 6.31 1.53 -15.52
CA GLY A 155 6.65 2.29 -14.33
C GLY A 155 8.14 2.61 -14.25
N MET A 156 9.01 1.63 -14.49
CA MET A 156 10.47 1.82 -14.51
C MET A 156 10.90 2.80 -15.62
N PHE A 157 10.28 2.73 -16.79
CA PHE A 157 10.55 3.70 -17.87
C PHE A 157 10.16 5.11 -17.44
N SER A 158 9.00 5.30 -16.82
CA SER A 158 8.59 6.61 -16.30
C SER A 158 9.51 7.09 -15.18
N ALA A 159 9.89 6.21 -14.23
CA ALA A 159 10.81 6.53 -13.16
C ALA A 159 12.20 6.95 -13.66
N SER A 160 12.70 6.35 -14.76
CA SER A 160 13.99 6.73 -15.36
C SER A 160 14.01 8.14 -15.94
N ASN A 161 12.84 8.77 -16.15
CA ASN A 161 12.69 10.15 -16.59
C ASN A 161 12.41 11.13 -15.42
N ILE A 162 12.40 10.65 -14.18
CA ILE A 162 12.25 11.49 -12.98
C ILE A 162 13.64 11.84 -12.46
N VAL A 163 13.91 13.13 -12.28
CA VAL A 163 15.14 13.57 -11.62
C VAL A 163 15.10 13.26 -10.12
N ASP A 164 16.26 13.08 -9.53
CA ASP A 164 16.38 12.84 -8.09
C ASP A 164 15.74 13.96 -7.29
N GLY A 165 14.94 13.60 -6.30
CA GLY A 165 14.21 14.52 -5.46
C GLY A 165 12.92 13.93 -4.93
N THR A 166 12.18 14.74 -4.19
CA THR A 166 10.94 14.33 -3.54
C THR A 166 9.74 15.00 -4.18
N ALA A 167 8.68 14.23 -4.42
CA ALA A 167 7.35 14.75 -4.71
C ALA A 167 6.44 14.56 -3.49
N LYS A 168 5.64 15.58 -3.16
CA LYS A 168 4.62 15.49 -2.10
C LYS A 168 3.31 15.03 -2.71
N LEU A 169 2.74 13.97 -2.15
CA LEU A 169 1.36 13.55 -2.39
C LEU A 169 0.56 13.82 -1.12
N SER A 170 -0.60 14.49 -1.20
CA SER A 170 -1.37 14.83 0.00
C SER A 170 -2.86 15.02 -0.26
N ILE A 171 -3.66 14.84 0.79
CA ILE A 171 -5.06 15.25 0.83
C ILE A 171 -5.15 16.42 1.80
N ALA A 172 -5.76 17.53 1.39
CA ALA A 172 -5.91 18.69 2.27
C ALA A 172 -6.76 18.31 3.50
N GLY A 173 -6.21 18.54 4.71
CA GLY A 173 -6.81 18.11 5.97
C GLY A 173 -6.77 16.60 6.23
N GLY A 174 -6.00 15.84 5.46
CA GLY A 174 -5.88 14.40 5.53
C GLY A 174 -4.42 13.90 5.50
N PRO A 175 -4.19 12.66 5.06
CA PRO A 175 -2.85 12.07 5.00
C PRO A 175 -1.96 12.71 3.95
N ALA A 176 -0.65 12.55 4.15
CA ALA A 176 0.38 12.94 3.19
C ALA A 176 1.45 11.87 3.07
N ALA A 177 2.12 11.84 1.92
CA ALA A 177 3.26 10.98 1.64
C ALA A 177 4.34 11.72 0.86
N ALA A 178 5.59 11.34 1.07
CA ALA A 178 6.73 11.71 0.25
C ALA A 178 7.06 10.57 -0.72
N LEU A 179 7.08 10.86 -2.00
CA LEU A 179 7.57 9.98 -3.05
C LEU A 179 9.01 10.41 -3.37
N CYS A 180 9.99 9.69 -2.81
CA CYS A 180 11.40 10.01 -2.95
C CYS A 180 11.98 9.23 -4.12
N CYS A 181 12.44 9.93 -5.15
CA CYS A 181 13.16 9.34 -6.28
C CYS A 181 14.66 9.56 -6.10
N ARG A 182 15.44 8.49 -6.20
CA ARG A 182 16.89 8.52 -6.17
C ARG A 182 17.46 7.41 -7.06
N ASP A 183 18.38 7.76 -7.96
CA ASP A 183 19.00 6.83 -8.91
C ASP A 183 17.92 6.01 -9.67
N HIS A 184 16.87 6.67 -10.15
CA HIS A 184 15.72 6.09 -10.86
C HIS A 184 14.90 5.08 -10.04
N ARG A 185 15.11 4.98 -8.72
CA ARG A 185 14.30 4.19 -7.81
C ARG A 185 13.45 5.08 -6.94
N MET A 186 12.24 4.60 -6.64
CA MET A 186 11.28 5.33 -5.84
C MET A 186 10.99 4.64 -4.52
N THR A 187 10.90 5.42 -3.45
CA THR A 187 10.42 4.96 -2.14
C THR A 187 9.30 5.86 -1.67
N ALA A 188 8.31 5.29 -0.98
CA ALA A 188 7.24 6.04 -0.36
C ALA A 188 7.51 6.16 1.15
N VAL A 189 7.38 7.39 1.67
CA VAL A 189 7.42 7.68 3.11
C VAL A 189 6.07 8.29 3.49
N HIS A 190 5.35 7.66 4.41
CA HIS A 190 3.95 7.99 4.72
C HIS A 190 3.83 9.15 5.72
N GLN A 191 4.50 10.24 5.41
CA GLN A 191 4.43 11.53 6.12
C GLN A 191 4.73 12.66 5.16
N ALA A 192 4.28 13.87 5.52
CA ALA A 192 4.57 15.06 4.73
C ALA A 192 6.07 15.34 4.69
N PRO A 193 6.69 15.55 3.51
CA PRO A 193 8.08 15.98 3.41
C PRO A 193 8.22 17.45 3.80
N GLU A 194 9.34 17.80 4.41
CA GLU A 194 9.70 19.21 4.68
C GLU A 194 10.07 19.96 3.40
N HIS A 195 10.75 19.28 2.48
CA HIS A 195 11.17 19.82 1.19
C HIS A 195 10.73 18.90 0.05
N TYR A 196 10.25 19.49 -1.05
CA TYR A 196 9.83 18.77 -2.24
C TYR A 196 10.01 19.61 -3.51
N LEU A 197 10.26 18.96 -4.63
CA LEU A 197 10.40 19.59 -5.94
C LEU A 197 9.07 19.78 -6.64
N SER A 198 8.10 18.90 -6.34
CA SER A 198 6.76 18.94 -6.91
C SER A 198 5.73 18.44 -5.91
N TYR A 199 4.46 18.71 -6.20
CA TYR A 199 3.36 18.22 -5.37
C TYR A 199 2.12 17.91 -6.19
N MET A 200 1.32 17.01 -5.63
CA MET A 200 -0.06 16.73 -6.01
C MET A 200 -0.90 16.73 -4.73
N GLU A 201 -1.90 17.60 -4.66
CA GLU A 201 -2.76 17.74 -3.49
C GLU A 201 -4.23 17.66 -3.90
N PHE A 202 -4.94 16.70 -3.31
CA PHE A 202 -6.38 16.54 -3.44
C PHE A 202 -7.10 17.52 -2.50
N GLN A 203 -8.14 18.18 -2.98
CA GLN A 203 -8.88 19.23 -2.25
C GLN A 203 -9.44 18.76 -0.90
N ASN A 204 -9.89 17.51 -0.81
CA ASN A 204 -10.43 16.91 0.42
C ASN A 204 -10.51 15.37 0.30
N MET A 205 -10.87 14.71 1.40
CA MET A 205 -11.00 13.25 1.48
C MET A 205 -12.08 12.69 0.53
N ALA A 206 -13.20 13.39 0.35
CA ALA A 206 -14.30 12.94 -0.51
C ALA A 206 -13.88 12.90 -1.99
N LEU A 207 -13.19 13.94 -2.45
CA LEU A 207 -12.64 13.97 -3.81
C LEU A 207 -11.58 12.88 -4.01
N ALA A 208 -10.65 12.74 -3.05
CA ALA A 208 -9.61 11.73 -3.14
C ALA A 208 -10.23 10.32 -3.24
N ARG A 209 -11.21 10.02 -2.39
CA ARG A 209 -11.94 8.76 -2.43
C ARG A 209 -12.62 8.54 -3.78
N ALA A 210 -13.35 9.51 -4.28
CA ALA A 210 -14.05 9.41 -5.56
C ALA A 210 -13.09 9.18 -6.75
N LEU A 211 -11.90 9.78 -6.69
CA LEU A 211 -10.83 9.54 -7.69
C LEU A 211 -10.25 8.12 -7.56
N PHE A 212 -10.02 7.64 -6.34
CA PHE A 212 -9.48 6.29 -6.10
C PHE A 212 -10.46 5.20 -6.53
N ASP A 213 -11.75 5.44 -6.36
CA ASP A 213 -12.82 4.54 -6.82
C ASP A 213 -13.13 4.67 -8.33
N GLY A 214 -12.47 5.60 -9.05
CA GLY A 214 -12.70 5.84 -10.48
C GLY A 214 -14.02 6.55 -10.80
N ASN A 215 -14.70 7.13 -9.80
CA ASN A 215 -15.98 7.81 -9.95
C ASN A 215 -15.85 9.25 -10.47
N VAL A 216 -14.64 9.80 -10.50
CA VAL A 216 -14.33 11.16 -10.96
C VAL A 216 -13.21 11.10 -12.00
N ASN A 217 -13.32 11.89 -13.04
CA ASN A 217 -12.27 12.03 -14.05
C ASN A 217 -11.12 12.89 -13.50
N ALA A 218 -9.92 12.32 -13.41
CA ALA A 218 -8.75 13.00 -12.85
C ALA A 218 -8.34 14.26 -13.64
N ILE A 219 -8.43 14.24 -14.98
CA ILE A 219 -8.09 15.39 -15.83
C ILE A 219 -9.08 16.53 -15.57
N ALA A 220 -10.37 16.24 -15.48
CA ALA A 220 -11.40 17.22 -15.13
C ALA A 220 -11.16 17.82 -13.73
N ALA A 221 -10.82 16.98 -12.75
CA ALA A 221 -10.53 17.43 -11.40
C ALA A 221 -9.32 18.39 -11.33
N VAL A 222 -8.28 18.13 -12.10
CA VAL A 222 -7.13 19.05 -12.26
C VAL A 222 -7.57 20.35 -12.94
N GLY A 223 -8.33 20.28 -14.03
CA GLY A 223 -8.83 21.46 -14.76
C GLY A 223 -9.73 22.36 -13.92
N LEU A 224 -10.47 21.78 -12.96
CA LEU A 224 -11.32 22.51 -12.00
C LEU A 224 -10.56 23.00 -10.75
N GLY A 225 -9.25 22.74 -10.64
CA GLY A 225 -8.43 23.08 -9.48
C GLY A 225 -8.73 22.25 -8.21
N GLN A 226 -9.51 21.18 -8.35
CA GLN A 226 -9.83 20.26 -7.25
C GLN A 226 -8.65 19.34 -6.90
N VAL A 227 -7.80 19.03 -7.88
CA VAL A 227 -6.47 18.45 -7.69
C VAL A 227 -5.46 19.51 -8.07
N ARG A 228 -4.70 20.00 -7.09
CA ARG A 228 -3.64 20.98 -7.30
C ARG A 228 -2.32 20.27 -7.58
N ILE A 229 -1.67 20.64 -8.66
CA ILE A 229 -0.34 20.15 -9.02
C ILE A 229 0.61 21.35 -9.19
N GLY A 230 1.88 21.18 -8.86
CA GLY A 230 2.86 22.26 -9.05
C GLY A 230 4.29 21.81 -8.83
N GLY A 231 5.21 22.74 -9.01
CA GLY A 231 6.65 22.51 -8.96
C GLY A 231 7.17 21.94 -10.28
N MET A 232 8.02 20.93 -10.25
CA MET A 232 8.63 20.31 -11.42
C MET A 232 7.59 19.46 -12.19
N ILE A 233 7.00 20.01 -13.22
CA ILE A 233 5.91 19.38 -13.99
C ILE A 233 6.34 18.05 -14.63
N ALA A 234 7.58 17.93 -15.12
CA ALA A 234 8.07 16.66 -15.66
C ALA A 234 8.07 15.52 -14.61
N GLN A 235 8.34 15.83 -13.33
CA GLN A 235 8.24 14.86 -12.24
C GLN A 235 6.77 14.47 -12.00
N VAL A 236 5.85 15.43 -11.95
CA VAL A 236 4.40 15.19 -11.79
C VAL A 236 3.86 14.33 -12.92
N ASP A 237 4.19 14.65 -14.19
CA ASP A 237 3.71 13.91 -15.36
C ASP A 237 4.15 12.44 -15.33
N ASN A 238 5.41 12.17 -14.99
CA ASN A 238 5.90 10.80 -14.89
C ASN A 238 5.29 10.05 -13.70
N ILE A 239 5.08 10.71 -12.55
CA ILE A 239 4.36 10.11 -11.41
C ILE A 239 2.91 9.79 -11.80
N ASN A 240 2.24 10.66 -12.55
CA ASN A 240 0.88 10.42 -13.01
C ASN A 240 0.80 9.20 -13.95
N ARG A 241 1.77 9.02 -14.86
CA ARG A 241 1.86 7.80 -15.69
C ARG A 241 2.05 6.53 -14.86
N ILE A 242 2.81 6.61 -13.77
CA ILE A 242 2.95 5.50 -12.82
C ILE A 242 1.62 5.25 -12.10
N LEU A 243 0.91 6.30 -11.70
CA LEU A 243 -0.40 6.22 -11.05
C LEU A 243 -1.46 5.55 -11.95
N ASP A 244 -1.45 5.84 -13.25
CA ASP A 244 -2.30 5.16 -14.24
C ASP A 244 -2.04 3.64 -14.26
N ARG A 245 -0.77 3.23 -14.06
CA ARG A 245 -0.41 1.81 -13.93
C ARG A 245 -0.90 1.21 -12.62
N VAL A 246 -0.87 1.97 -11.51
CA VAL A 246 -1.43 1.53 -10.22
C VAL A 246 -2.89 1.12 -10.39
N ALA A 247 -3.71 1.95 -11.07
CA ALA A 247 -5.10 1.64 -11.35
C ALA A 247 -5.29 0.30 -12.08
N VAL A 248 -4.40 -0.04 -13.04
CA VAL A 248 -4.44 -1.34 -13.73
C VAL A 248 -4.20 -2.51 -12.79
N TYR A 249 -3.33 -2.37 -11.78
CA TYR A 249 -2.98 -3.46 -10.86
C TYR A 249 -3.97 -3.62 -9.71
N LEU A 250 -4.55 -2.52 -9.21
CA LEU A 250 -5.47 -2.54 -8.06
C LEU A 250 -6.96 -2.75 -8.45
N ALA A 251 -7.29 -2.63 -9.76
CA ALA A 251 -8.62 -2.89 -10.30
C ALA A 251 -9.06 -4.37 -10.16
#